data_52e15d9445f3340fee48291c35af8959
#
_entry.id   52e15d9445f3340fee48291c35af8959
#
_cell.length_a   1.000
_cell.length_b   1.000
_cell.length_c   1.000
_cell.angle_alpha   90.00
_cell.angle_beta   90.00
_cell.angle_gamma   90.00
#
_symmetry.space_group_name_H-M   'P 1'
#
loop_
_entity.id
_entity.type
_entity.pdbx_description
1 polymer ?
#
loop_
_entity_poly.entity_id
_entity_poly.type
_entity_poly.pdbx_seq_one_letter_code
_entity_poly.pdbx_strand_id
1 'polypeptide(L)'
;MIHHTHDNLLNANAQALVNTVNCVGFMGKGIALQFKRAWPANFNEYVSACQRKEIQPGHMFVFNTGRMINPKFIFNFPTKRHWRENSRLTDIASGLIDLVAQVRKLEIRSIAIPPLGCGNGGLNWPVVRSMIENAFAQVPEVDVFLHSPIETHGAHVAPLVGIDHTVAKLPEHSQRPAMTTARALFIKLMQQYEALDYRRTLLEIQKLAYFLQEAGEPLRLRYEAGHYGPYATNLNKVLQRIEGHFIRGYSDSHKPDLEIDLMPGAVDEANAFLSERGQSLSRLERVHELIQGFQTPYGMELLSSVHWVAVNGKPRSTTADAATVAVHSWNERKKSMFRAQHIATAFQRLTEKLWLA
;
A
#
# COMPACT_ATOMS: atom_id res chain seq x y z
N MET A 1 -15.45 -22.79 20.83
CA MET A 1 -16.63 -21.88 20.58
C MET A 1 -16.28 -20.85 19.50
N ILE A 2 -17.25 -20.40 18.62
CA ILE A 2 -16.95 -19.38 17.58
C ILE A 2 -17.53 -18.04 18.03
N HIS A 3 -16.66 -17.04 18.10
CA HIS A 3 -16.98 -15.66 18.47
C HIS A 3 -16.79 -14.75 17.25
N HIS A 4 -17.84 -14.05 16.83
CA HIS A 4 -17.75 -13.09 15.73
C HIS A 4 -17.35 -11.72 16.26
N THR A 5 -16.34 -11.09 15.62
CA THR A 5 -15.82 -9.79 16.02
C THR A 5 -15.47 -8.92 14.81
N HIS A 6 -15.44 -7.59 15.02
CA HIS A 6 -15.00 -6.61 14.05
C HIS A 6 -13.72 -5.87 14.50
N ASP A 7 -13.16 -6.27 15.64
CA ASP A 7 -11.96 -5.66 16.21
C ASP A 7 -10.71 -5.90 15.34
N ASN A 8 -9.64 -5.18 15.65
CA ASN A 8 -8.37 -5.43 14.99
C ASN A 8 -7.79 -6.81 15.41
N LEU A 9 -7.65 -7.71 14.45
CA LEU A 9 -7.15 -9.06 14.65
C LEU A 9 -5.79 -9.12 15.38
N LEU A 10 -4.92 -8.14 15.17
CA LEU A 10 -3.61 -8.10 15.81
C LEU A 10 -3.69 -7.86 17.32
N ASN A 11 -4.83 -7.33 17.80
CA ASN A 11 -5.10 -7.09 19.22
C ASN A 11 -5.84 -8.27 19.88
N ALA A 12 -6.17 -9.32 19.13
CA ALA A 12 -6.88 -10.47 19.67
C ALA A 12 -6.01 -11.20 20.70
N ASN A 13 -6.59 -11.45 21.87
CA ASN A 13 -5.93 -12.26 22.91
C ASN A 13 -6.13 -13.75 22.62
N ALA A 14 -5.53 -14.24 21.53
CA ALA A 14 -5.57 -15.63 21.11
C ALA A 14 -4.17 -16.22 21.05
N GLN A 15 -4.05 -17.53 21.33
CA GLN A 15 -2.76 -18.24 21.27
C GLN A 15 -2.17 -18.24 19.85
N ALA A 16 -3.04 -18.25 18.85
CA ALA A 16 -2.64 -18.20 17.45
C ALA A 16 -3.36 -17.10 16.69
N LEU A 17 -2.64 -16.42 15.78
CA LEU A 17 -3.21 -15.49 14.83
C LEU A 17 -3.00 -16.00 13.41
N VAL A 18 -4.02 -15.91 12.57
CA VAL A 18 -3.92 -16.30 11.15
C VAL A 18 -3.61 -15.08 10.30
N ASN A 19 -2.56 -15.17 9.50
CA ASN A 19 -2.12 -14.19 8.54
C ASN A 19 -2.36 -14.70 7.12
N THR A 20 -3.11 -13.98 6.29
CA THR A 20 -3.33 -14.34 4.88
C THR A 20 -2.16 -13.94 4.00
N VAL A 21 -1.54 -14.90 3.32
CA VAL A 21 -0.33 -14.67 2.52
C VAL A 21 -0.48 -15.20 1.10
N ASN A 22 0.52 -14.92 0.25
CA ASN A 22 0.72 -15.55 -1.07
C ASN A 22 1.90 -16.51 -1.03
N CYS A 23 2.24 -17.16 -2.16
CA CYS A 23 3.35 -18.13 -2.23
C CYS A 23 4.66 -17.54 -2.76
N VAL A 24 4.75 -16.21 -2.96
CA VAL A 24 5.90 -15.56 -3.59
C VAL A 24 6.62 -14.54 -2.70
N GLY A 25 6.37 -14.57 -1.39
CA GLY A 25 7.13 -13.79 -0.41
C GLY A 25 6.71 -12.34 -0.24
N PHE A 26 5.48 -11.93 -0.65
CA PHE A 26 5.04 -10.56 -0.56
C PHE A 26 3.98 -10.34 0.53
N MET A 27 4.31 -9.50 1.52
CA MET A 27 3.37 -8.98 2.52
C MET A 27 3.24 -7.46 2.35
N GLY A 28 2.66 -7.03 1.20
CA GLY A 28 2.63 -5.62 0.81
C GLY A 28 1.31 -4.90 1.09
N LYS A 29 0.24 -5.60 1.51
CA LYS A 29 -1.10 -5.02 1.70
C LYS A 29 -1.91 -5.70 2.80
N GLY A 30 -2.96 -4.98 3.23
CA GLY A 30 -3.98 -5.50 4.13
C GLY A 30 -3.39 -6.06 5.41
N ILE A 31 -3.93 -7.18 5.85
CA ILE A 31 -3.53 -7.82 7.10
C ILE A 31 -2.07 -8.32 7.03
N ALA A 32 -1.61 -8.83 5.87
CA ALA A 32 -0.25 -9.33 5.72
C ALA A 32 0.81 -8.24 6.00
N LEU A 33 0.58 -7.02 5.51
CA LEU A 33 1.47 -5.89 5.79
C LEU A 33 1.50 -5.56 7.29
N GLN A 34 0.36 -5.61 7.98
CA GLN A 34 0.30 -5.38 9.41
C GLN A 34 1.11 -6.46 10.17
N PHE A 35 1.02 -7.73 9.76
CA PHE A 35 1.84 -8.80 10.31
C PHE A 35 3.33 -8.60 10.06
N LYS A 36 3.73 -8.17 8.85
CA LYS A 36 5.13 -7.84 8.53
C LYS A 36 5.69 -6.80 9.50
N ARG A 37 4.90 -5.79 9.85
CA ARG A 37 5.31 -4.70 10.77
C ARG A 37 5.37 -5.16 12.21
N ALA A 38 4.36 -5.91 12.64
CA ALA A 38 4.27 -6.39 14.03
C ALA A 38 5.28 -7.51 14.34
N TRP A 39 5.59 -8.35 13.34
CA TRP A 39 6.50 -9.49 13.47
C TRP A 39 7.47 -9.60 12.28
N PRO A 40 8.52 -8.74 12.22
CA PRO A 40 9.50 -8.76 11.14
C PRO A 40 10.22 -10.12 10.99
N ALA A 41 10.47 -10.84 12.10
CA ALA A 41 11.07 -12.17 12.07
C ALA A 41 10.20 -13.17 11.32
N ASN A 42 8.88 -13.19 11.57
CA ASN A 42 7.92 -14.00 10.80
C ASN A 42 7.99 -13.71 9.30
N PHE A 43 8.07 -12.43 8.93
CA PHE A 43 8.18 -12.03 7.53
C PHE A 43 9.47 -12.56 6.89
N ASN A 44 10.62 -12.45 7.56
CA ASN A 44 11.91 -12.90 7.03
C ASN A 44 11.94 -14.42 6.83
N GLU A 45 11.43 -15.20 7.79
CA GLU A 45 11.34 -16.66 7.66
C GLU A 45 10.37 -17.07 6.56
N TYR A 46 9.19 -16.42 6.47
CA TYR A 46 8.23 -16.65 5.39
C TYR A 46 8.84 -16.36 4.01
N VAL A 47 9.57 -15.25 3.82
CA VAL A 47 10.25 -14.92 2.56
C VAL A 47 11.26 -16.00 2.20
N SER A 48 12.08 -16.45 3.16
CA SER A 48 13.05 -17.52 2.96
C SER A 48 12.38 -18.84 2.57
N ALA A 49 11.24 -19.18 3.20
CA ALA A 49 10.46 -20.37 2.84
C ALA A 49 9.85 -20.26 1.44
N CYS A 50 9.39 -19.06 1.02
CA CYS A 50 8.94 -18.83 -0.36
C CYS A 50 10.06 -19.02 -1.39
N GLN A 51 11.28 -18.55 -1.09
CA GLN A 51 12.45 -18.75 -1.96
C GLN A 51 12.78 -20.23 -2.13
N ARG A 52 12.62 -21.03 -1.08
CA ARG A 52 12.78 -22.50 -1.12
C ARG A 52 11.57 -23.23 -1.71
N LYS A 53 10.51 -22.51 -2.13
CA LYS A 53 9.25 -23.05 -2.68
C LYS A 53 8.48 -23.95 -1.69
N GLU A 54 8.66 -23.74 -0.41
CA GLU A 54 7.98 -24.49 0.66
C GLU A 54 6.55 -23.98 0.92
N ILE A 55 6.25 -22.73 0.53
CA ILE A 55 4.94 -22.12 0.72
C ILE A 55 4.04 -22.48 -0.45
N GLN A 56 3.00 -23.26 -0.17
CA GLN A 56 2.03 -23.71 -1.16
C GLN A 56 0.60 -23.61 -0.62
N PRO A 57 -0.41 -23.38 -1.48
CA PRO A 57 -1.80 -23.43 -1.05
C PRO A 57 -2.13 -24.80 -0.44
N GLY A 58 -2.92 -24.81 0.62
CA GLY A 58 -3.28 -26.02 1.34
C GLY A 58 -2.36 -26.37 2.51
N HIS A 59 -1.23 -25.69 2.69
CA HIS A 59 -0.29 -25.94 3.77
C HIS A 59 0.03 -24.67 4.54
N MET A 60 -0.11 -24.74 5.88
CA MET A 60 0.23 -23.63 6.77
C MET A 60 1.75 -23.50 6.93
N PHE A 61 2.24 -22.27 6.86
CA PHE A 61 3.57 -21.97 7.39
C PHE A 61 3.43 -21.41 8.80
N VAL A 62 3.79 -22.21 9.80
CA VAL A 62 3.64 -21.87 11.20
C VAL A 62 4.90 -21.23 11.73
N PHE A 63 4.79 -20.01 12.25
CA PHE A 63 5.85 -19.28 12.92
C PHE A 63 5.63 -19.28 14.42
N ASN A 64 6.60 -19.75 15.20
CA ASN A 64 6.59 -19.65 16.65
C ASN A 64 7.17 -18.28 17.05
N THR A 65 6.38 -17.47 17.78
CA THR A 65 6.83 -16.12 18.20
C THR A 65 7.89 -16.13 19.29
N GLY A 66 8.09 -17.27 19.96
CA GLY A 66 8.98 -17.41 21.12
C GLY A 66 8.50 -16.69 22.38
N ARG A 67 7.27 -16.13 22.37
CA ARG A 67 6.73 -15.36 23.49
C ARG A 67 6.07 -16.28 24.53
N MET A 68 6.18 -15.88 25.78
CA MET A 68 5.46 -16.54 26.89
C MET A 68 3.97 -16.16 26.94
N ILE A 69 3.60 -15.01 26.35
CA ILE A 69 2.25 -14.47 26.26
C ILE A 69 1.73 -14.54 24.82
N ASN A 70 0.41 -14.42 24.63
CA ASN A 70 -0.24 -14.42 23.32
C ASN A 70 0.19 -13.24 22.43
N PRO A 71 0.27 -13.47 21.10
CA PRO A 71 0.16 -14.75 20.42
C PRO A 71 1.46 -15.56 20.54
N LYS A 72 1.33 -16.89 20.73
CA LYS A 72 2.46 -17.83 20.70
C LYS A 72 2.81 -18.27 19.28
N PHE A 73 1.81 -18.30 18.39
CA PHE A 73 1.98 -18.74 17.02
C PHE A 73 1.34 -17.79 16.01
N ILE A 74 1.96 -17.69 14.84
CA ILE A 74 1.39 -17.05 13.65
C ILE A 74 1.26 -18.11 12.57
N PHE A 75 0.04 -18.32 12.09
CA PHE A 75 -0.25 -19.22 10.98
C PHE A 75 -0.31 -18.42 9.69
N ASN A 76 0.72 -18.49 8.88
CA ASN A 76 0.70 -17.90 7.55
C ASN A 76 -0.09 -18.84 6.62
N PHE A 77 -1.30 -18.41 6.24
CA PHE A 77 -2.25 -19.14 5.42
C PHE A 77 -2.13 -18.69 3.96
N PRO A 78 -1.61 -19.51 3.03
CA PRO A 78 -1.50 -19.16 1.62
C PRO A 78 -2.88 -19.14 0.95
N THR A 79 -3.48 -17.94 0.84
CA THR A 79 -4.78 -17.75 0.18
C THR A 79 -4.64 -17.46 -1.31
N LYS A 80 -3.41 -17.23 -1.79
CA LYS A 80 -3.09 -16.93 -3.20
C LYS A 80 -1.76 -17.58 -3.58
N ARG A 81 -1.65 -18.06 -4.83
CA ARG A 81 -0.37 -18.51 -5.38
C ARG A 81 0.55 -17.34 -5.70
N HIS A 82 -0.02 -16.31 -6.29
CA HIS A 82 0.68 -15.06 -6.59
C HIS A 82 -0.16 -13.87 -6.10
N TRP A 83 0.48 -12.80 -5.65
CA TRP A 83 -0.19 -11.64 -5.07
C TRP A 83 -1.15 -10.91 -6.05
N ARG A 84 -0.96 -11.09 -7.37
CA ARG A 84 -1.82 -10.56 -8.45
C ARG A 84 -3.06 -11.40 -8.74
N GLU A 85 -3.06 -12.67 -8.34
CA GLU A 85 -4.16 -13.58 -8.60
C GLU A 85 -5.29 -13.40 -7.59
N ASN A 86 -6.48 -13.83 -7.98
CA ASN A 86 -7.59 -13.99 -7.05
C ASN A 86 -7.39 -15.25 -6.20
N SER A 87 -7.97 -15.25 -5.00
CA SER A 87 -8.05 -16.44 -4.17
C SER A 87 -9.03 -17.45 -4.78
N ARG A 88 -8.81 -18.73 -4.47
CA ARG A 88 -9.69 -19.84 -4.94
C ARG A 88 -10.29 -20.54 -3.73
N LEU A 89 -11.58 -20.86 -3.80
CA LEU A 89 -12.25 -21.59 -2.71
C LEU A 89 -11.62 -22.96 -2.43
N THR A 90 -11.09 -23.63 -3.46
CA THR A 90 -10.33 -24.89 -3.32
C THR A 90 -9.08 -24.75 -2.48
N ASP A 91 -8.36 -23.62 -2.61
CA ASP A 91 -7.16 -23.34 -1.82
C ASP A 91 -7.52 -23.01 -0.36
N ILE A 92 -8.68 -22.35 -0.15
CA ILE A 92 -9.21 -22.13 1.20
C ILE A 92 -9.63 -23.44 1.84
N ALA A 93 -10.35 -24.30 1.10
CA ALA A 93 -10.81 -25.60 1.62
C ALA A 93 -9.63 -26.49 2.08
N SER A 94 -8.63 -26.67 1.21
CA SER A 94 -7.43 -27.46 1.54
C SER A 94 -6.62 -26.83 2.69
N GLY A 95 -6.50 -25.49 2.71
CA GLY A 95 -5.82 -24.78 3.79
C GLY A 95 -6.53 -24.92 5.14
N LEU A 96 -7.86 -24.93 5.18
CA LEU A 96 -8.62 -25.14 6.41
C LEU A 96 -8.42 -26.54 7.00
N ILE A 97 -8.29 -27.56 6.15
CA ILE A 97 -7.97 -28.92 6.60
C ILE A 97 -6.63 -28.93 7.33
N ASP A 98 -5.60 -28.36 6.73
CA ASP A 98 -4.27 -28.31 7.36
C ASP A 98 -4.27 -27.39 8.59
N LEU A 99 -4.96 -26.25 8.55
CA LEU A 99 -5.07 -25.35 9.70
C LEU A 99 -5.63 -26.07 10.92
N VAL A 100 -6.73 -26.84 10.78
CA VAL A 100 -7.32 -27.64 11.87
C VAL A 100 -6.34 -28.73 12.34
N ALA A 101 -5.62 -29.39 11.42
CA ALA A 101 -4.61 -30.37 11.76
C ALA A 101 -3.46 -29.77 12.60
N GLN A 102 -2.98 -28.57 12.22
CA GLN A 102 -1.94 -27.86 12.97
C GLN A 102 -2.44 -27.35 14.31
N VAL A 103 -3.68 -26.88 14.40
CA VAL A 103 -4.33 -26.47 15.66
C VAL A 103 -4.36 -27.63 16.65
N ARG A 104 -4.74 -28.84 16.20
CA ARG A 104 -4.70 -30.05 17.03
C ARG A 104 -3.28 -30.44 17.44
N LYS A 105 -2.35 -30.46 16.46
CA LYS A 105 -0.94 -30.86 16.66
C LYS A 105 -0.24 -29.97 17.69
N LEU A 106 -0.54 -28.67 17.70
CA LEU A 106 0.08 -27.67 18.57
C LEU A 106 -0.76 -27.38 19.84
N GLU A 107 -1.83 -28.16 20.05
CA GLU A 107 -2.74 -28.03 21.18
C GLU A 107 -3.26 -26.59 21.39
N ILE A 108 -3.56 -25.89 20.29
CA ILE A 108 -4.07 -24.53 20.32
C ILE A 108 -5.48 -24.52 20.89
N ARG A 109 -5.72 -23.66 21.89
CA ARG A 109 -7.02 -23.48 22.56
C ARG A 109 -7.76 -22.23 22.13
N SER A 110 -7.06 -21.26 21.49
CA SER A 110 -7.68 -20.05 20.96
C SER A 110 -6.97 -19.56 19.73
N ILE A 111 -7.75 -19.16 18.70
CA ILE A 111 -7.24 -18.72 17.42
C ILE A 111 -8.07 -17.57 16.86
N ALA A 112 -7.40 -16.53 16.28
CA ALA A 112 -8.06 -15.45 15.61
C ALA A 112 -7.88 -15.59 14.08
N ILE A 113 -9.00 -15.56 13.34
CA ILE A 113 -9.04 -15.85 11.90
C ILE A 113 -9.62 -14.63 11.16
N PRO A 114 -8.90 -14.08 10.16
CA PRO A 114 -9.40 -13.02 9.30
C PRO A 114 -10.34 -13.57 8.21
N PRO A 115 -11.04 -12.72 7.43
CA PRO A 115 -11.85 -13.15 6.30
C PRO A 115 -10.94 -13.67 5.16
N LEU A 116 -10.64 -14.98 5.19
CA LEU A 116 -9.69 -15.67 4.32
C LEU A 116 -10.00 -15.45 2.82
N GLY A 117 -9.13 -14.74 2.12
CA GLY A 117 -9.29 -14.48 0.69
C GLY A 117 -10.44 -13.52 0.30
N CYS A 118 -11.16 -12.92 1.26
CA CYS A 118 -12.34 -12.08 0.97
C CYS A 118 -12.00 -10.61 0.71
N GLY A 119 -10.84 -10.12 1.12
CA GLY A 119 -10.39 -8.76 0.81
C GLY A 119 -9.83 -8.71 -0.62
N ASN A 120 -8.53 -8.50 -0.74
CA ASN A 120 -7.83 -8.48 -2.04
C ASN A 120 -7.89 -9.79 -2.83
N GLY A 121 -8.48 -10.85 -2.26
CA GLY A 121 -8.69 -12.17 -2.91
C GLY A 121 -10.00 -12.30 -3.66
N GLY A 122 -10.97 -11.42 -3.41
CA GLY A 122 -12.25 -11.34 -4.13
C GLY A 122 -13.25 -12.45 -3.81
N LEU A 123 -13.03 -13.28 -2.77
CA LEU A 123 -13.97 -14.33 -2.39
C LEU A 123 -15.18 -13.76 -1.63
N ASN A 124 -16.31 -14.44 -1.78
CA ASN A 124 -17.55 -14.11 -1.10
C ASN A 124 -17.47 -14.51 0.38
N TRP A 125 -17.62 -13.54 1.29
CA TRP A 125 -17.49 -13.75 2.73
C TRP A 125 -18.49 -14.76 3.31
N PRO A 126 -19.80 -14.70 3.05
CA PRO A 126 -20.75 -15.70 3.52
C PRO A 126 -20.32 -17.14 3.23
N VAL A 127 -19.78 -17.41 2.03
CA VAL A 127 -19.29 -18.75 1.63
C VAL A 127 -18.06 -19.14 2.46
N VAL A 128 -17.04 -18.26 2.53
CA VAL A 128 -15.81 -18.54 3.27
C VAL A 128 -16.07 -18.65 4.75
N ARG A 129 -16.97 -17.84 5.31
CA ARG A 129 -17.41 -17.93 6.69
C ARG A 129 -17.96 -19.32 7.02
N SER A 130 -18.91 -19.83 6.22
CA SER A 130 -19.48 -21.17 6.40
C SER A 130 -18.40 -22.26 6.33
N MET A 131 -17.40 -22.10 5.45
CA MET A 131 -16.29 -23.06 5.35
C MET A 131 -15.43 -23.07 6.63
N ILE A 132 -15.14 -21.90 7.21
CA ILE A 132 -14.39 -21.80 8.48
C ILE A 132 -15.20 -22.40 9.62
N GLU A 133 -16.49 -22.05 9.74
CA GLU A 133 -17.37 -22.57 10.77
C GLU A 133 -17.46 -24.10 10.71
N ASN A 134 -17.64 -24.68 9.52
CA ASN A 134 -17.68 -26.13 9.33
C ASN A 134 -16.34 -26.82 9.66
N ALA A 135 -15.21 -26.21 9.30
CA ALA A 135 -13.90 -26.76 9.61
C ALA A 135 -13.66 -26.81 11.13
N PHE A 136 -14.00 -25.74 11.84
CA PHE A 136 -13.80 -25.64 13.29
C PHE A 136 -14.89 -26.34 14.12
N ALA A 137 -16.02 -26.74 13.54
CA ALA A 137 -16.97 -27.63 14.19
C ALA A 137 -16.35 -28.99 14.63
N GLN A 138 -15.23 -29.38 14.00
CA GLN A 138 -14.49 -30.59 14.31
C GLN A 138 -13.55 -30.44 15.53
N VAL A 139 -13.40 -29.25 16.08
CA VAL A 139 -12.55 -28.92 17.25
C VAL A 139 -13.28 -27.96 18.18
N PRO A 140 -14.40 -28.42 18.80
CA PRO A 140 -15.28 -27.58 19.62
C PRO A 140 -14.62 -27.02 20.87
N GLU A 141 -13.50 -27.61 21.29
CA GLU A 141 -12.68 -27.18 22.43
C GLU A 141 -11.84 -25.93 22.13
N VAL A 142 -11.80 -25.46 20.87
CA VAL A 142 -11.02 -24.28 20.44
C VAL A 142 -11.92 -23.06 20.41
N ASP A 143 -11.51 -21.97 21.04
CA ASP A 143 -12.13 -20.67 20.92
C ASP A 143 -11.64 -19.98 19.63
N VAL A 144 -12.56 -19.73 18.71
CA VAL A 144 -12.29 -19.11 17.40
C VAL A 144 -12.83 -17.70 17.41
N PHE A 145 -11.94 -16.71 17.32
CA PHE A 145 -12.30 -15.31 17.10
C PHE A 145 -12.33 -15.06 15.59
N LEU A 146 -13.54 -15.09 15.02
CA LEU A 146 -13.74 -14.93 13.59
C LEU A 146 -14.01 -13.46 13.27
N HIS A 147 -13.05 -12.83 12.59
CA HIS A 147 -13.13 -11.43 12.19
C HIS A 147 -13.88 -11.29 10.87
N SER A 148 -14.94 -10.48 10.88
CA SER A 148 -15.71 -10.16 9.68
C SER A 148 -15.04 -9.03 8.88
N PRO A 149 -15.25 -8.95 7.55
CA PRO A 149 -14.88 -7.77 6.80
C PRO A 149 -15.54 -6.53 7.39
N ILE A 150 -14.84 -5.40 7.42
CA ILE A 150 -15.44 -4.12 7.81
C ILE A 150 -16.46 -3.76 6.72
N GLU A 151 -17.75 -3.76 7.06
CA GLU A 151 -18.78 -3.25 6.17
C GLU A 151 -18.58 -1.75 5.99
N THR A 152 -18.08 -1.35 4.83
CA THR A 152 -18.18 0.04 4.40
C THR A 152 -19.63 0.31 4.03
N HIS A 153 -20.40 0.88 4.95
CA HIS A 153 -21.73 1.39 4.65
C HIS A 153 -21.63 2.45 3.55
N GLY A 154 -22.24 2.18 2.40
CA GLY A 154 -22.54 3.20 1.41
C GLY A 154 -22.15 2.86 -0.01
N ALA A 155 -22.93 2.02 -0.67
CA ALA A 155 -23.51 2.20 -2.00
C ALA A 155 -24.34 0.96 -2.33
N HIS A 156 -25.67 1.09 -2.27
CA HIS A 156 -26.59 0.20 -2.96
C HIS A 156 -26.29 0.30 -4.45
N VAL A 157 -25.62 -0.71 -4.99
CA VAL A 157 -25.64 -0.99 -6.43
C VAL A 157 -26.73 -2.03 -6.64
N ALA A 158 -27.84 -1.60 -7.22
CA ALA A 158 -28.90 -2.47 -7.68
C ALA A 158 -28.31 -3.56 -8.61
N PRO A 159 -28.88 -4.77 -8.62
CA PRO A 159 -28.42 -5.81 -9.53
C PRO A 159 -28.73 -5.39 -10.96
N LEU A 160 -27.71 -5.03 -11.72
CA LEU A 160 -27.81 -4.91 -13.16
C LEU A 160 -27.91 -6.33 -13.73
N VAL A 161 -29.13 -6.71 -14.07
CA VAL A 161 -29.44 -7.88 -14.88
C VAL A 161 -28.91 -7.62 -16.29
N GLY A 162 -28.03 -8.52 -16.76
CA GLY A 162 -27.72 -8.70 -18.17
C GLY A 162 -26.56 -7.83 -18.69
N ILE A 163 -25.32 -8.22 -18.40
CA ILE A 163 -24.19 -7.96 -19.29
C ILE A 163 -23.44 -9.27 -19.48
N ASP A 164 -23.41 -9.68 -20.72
CA ASP A 164 -22.73 -10.80 -21.32
C ASP A 164 -21.28 -10.91 -20.80
N HIS A 165 -20.94 -12.08 -20.23
CA HIS A 165 -19.58 -12.40 -19.80
C HIS A 165 -18.66 -12.65 -21.01
N THR A 166 -18.41 -11.63 -21.81
CA THR A 166 -17.20 -11.61 -22.58
C THR A 166 -16.07 -11.29 -21.61
N VAL A 167 -15.43 -12.34 -21.14
CA VAL A 167 -14.14 -12.28 -20.45
C VAL A 167 -13.22 -11.42 -21.31
N ALA A 168 -13.05 -10.15 -20.91
CA ALA A 168 -11.96 -9.34 -21.41
C ALA A 168 -10.70 -10.09 -20.99
N LYS A 169 -10.07 -10.80 -21.93
CA LYS A 169 -8.75 -11.41 -21.77
C LYS A 169 -7.84 -10.31 -21.25
N LEU A 170 -7.40 -10.44 -19.99
CA LEU A 170 -6.24 -9.71 -19.51
C LEU A 170 -5.12 -9.99 -20.52
N PRO A 171 -4.39 -8.98 -21.00
CA PRO A 171 -3.33 -9.20 -21.95
C PRO A 171 -2.33 -10.16 -21.33
N GLU A 172 -2.23 -11.35 -21.91
CA GLU A 172 -1.16 -12.31 -21.68
C GLU A 172 0.15 -11.56 -21.91
N HIS A 173 1.06 -11.62 -20.92
CA HIS A 173 2.41 -11.10 -20.98
C HIS A 173 2.51 -9.61 -21.42
N SER A 174 2.20 -8.68 -20.52
CA SER A 174 2.73 -7.34 -20.72
C SER A 174 4.25 -7.43 -20.64
N GLN A 175 4.92 -7.30 -21.78
CA GLN A 175 6.38 -7.20 -21.84
C GLN A 175 6.83 -6.18 -20.78
N ARG A 176 7.89 -6.51 -20.05
CA ARG A 176 8.47 -5.59 -19.07
C ARG A 176 8.67 -4.23 -19.74
N PRO A 177 8.08 -3.15 -19.21
CA PRO A 177 8.19 -1.86 -19.86
C PRO A 177 9.64 -1.39 -19.85
N ALA A 178 10.15 -0.89 -20.99
CA ALA A 178 11.49 -0.35 -21.08
C ALA A 178 11.72 0.76 -20.05
N MET A 179 12.92 0.86 -19.48
CA MET A 179 13.31 1.98 -18.64
C MET A 179 13.22 3.28 -19.45
N THR A 180 12.71 4.33 -18.83
CA THR A 180 12.67 5.70 -19.39
C THR A 180 13.16 6.68 -18.34
N THR A 181 13.56 7.90 -18.76
CA THR A 181 14.02 8.92 -17.82
C THR A 181 13.03 9.17 -16.69
N ALA A 182 11.73 9.32 -17.02
CA ALA A 182 10.68 9.51 -16.02
C ALA A 182 10.59 8.35 -15.03
N ARG A 183 10.63 7.09 -15.52
CA ARG A 183 10.58 5.89 -14.65
C ARG A 183 11.80 5.78 -13.75
N ALA A 184 12.98 5.99 -14.31
CA ALA A 184 14.22 5.95 -13.55
C ALA A 184 14.26 7.04 -12.46
N LEU A 185 13.80 8.26 -12.77
CA LEU A 185 13.69 9.35 -11.80
C LEU A 185 12.68 9.06 -10.72
N PHE A 186 11.52 8.45 -11.02
CA PHE A 186 10.56 8.01 -9.99
C PHE A 186 11.16 6.97 -9.05
N ILE A 187 11.88 5.99 -9.58
CA ILE A 187 12.56 4.98 -8.79
C ILE A 187 13.60 5.64 -7.86
N LYS A 188 14.37 6.60 -8.36
CA LYS A 188 15.36 7.34 -7.56
C LYS A 188 14.72 8.20 -6.47
N LEU A 189 13.64 8.94 -6.79
CA LEU A 189 12.88 9.70 -5.79
C LEU A 189 12.35 8.80 -4.69
N MET A 190 11.80 7.64 -5.06
CA MET A 190 11.30 6.66 -4.09
C MET A 190 12.43 6.08 -3.23
N GLN A 191 13.60 5.80 -3.81
CA GLN A 191 14.78 5.36 -3.07
C GLN A 191 15.26 6.39 -2.06
N GLN A 192 15.40 7.66 -2.47
CA GLN A 192 15.85 8.72 -1.60
C GLN A 192 14.89 8.99 -0.44
N TYR A 193 13.59 8.85 -0.69
CA TYR A 193 12.55 9.00 0.32
C TYR A 193 12.57 7.84 1.34
N GLU A 194 12.95 6.63 0.93
CA GLU A 194 13.09 5.44 1.79
C GLU A 194 14.23 5.56 2.81
N ALA A 195 15.32 6.20 2.43
CA ALA A 195 16.50 6.35 3.30
C ALA A 195 16.20 7.07 4.64
N LEU A 196 15.01 7.67 4.75
CA LEU A 196 14.56 8.42 5.94
C LEU A 196 13.51 7.65 6.78
N ASP A 197 13.31 6.35 6.51
CA ASP A 197 12.34 5.49 7.22
C ASP A 197 10.88 5.95 7.12
N TYR A 198 10.55 6.80 6.12
CA TYR A 198 9.19 7.25 5.85
C TYR A 198 8.48 6.33 4.85
N ARG A 199 7.17 6.17 5.05
CA ARG A 199 6.31 5.37 4.16
C ARG A 199 6.15 6.08 2.82
N ARG A 200 6.32 5.32 1.74
CA ARG A 200 6.11 5.81 0.37
C ARG A 200 4.66 5.57 -0.04
N THR A 201 3.79 6.48 0.30
CA THR A 201 2.39 6.37 -0.10
C THR A 201 2.14 6.99 -1.48
N LEU A 202 0.99 6.68 -2.07
CA LEU A 202 0.57 7.28 -3.34
C LEU A 202 0.53 8.82 -3.24
N LEU A 203 0.17 9.36 -2.06
CA LEU A 203 0.15 10.80 -1.82
C LEU A 203 1.53 11.40 -2.04
N GLU A 204 2.56 10.84 -1.41
CA GLU A 204 3.92 11.36 -1.49
C GLU A 204 4.49 11.23 -2.91
N ILE A 205 4.24 10.09 -3.57
CA ILE A 205 4.67 9.89 -4.96
C ILE A 205 4.05 10.93 -5.90
N GLN A 206 2.77 11.28 -5.70
CA GLN A 206 2.12 12.36 -6.46
C GLN A 206 2.81 13.70 -6.24
N LYS A 207 3.26 14.02 -5.02
CA LYS A 207 3.93 15.29 -4.70
C LYS A 207 5.38 15.31 -5.18
N LEU A 208 6.08 14.19 -5.07
CA LEU A 208 7.43 14.05 -5.62
C LEU A 208 7.43 14.21 -7.14
N ALA A 209 6.50 13.58 -7.84
CA ALA A 209 6.31 13.73 -9.29
C ALA A 209 5.93 15.15 -9.67
N TYR A 210 5.09 15.82 -8.87
CA TYR A 210 4.73 17.21 -9.04
C TYR A 210 5.99 18.11 -9.03
N PHE A 211 6.77 18.04 -7.96
CA PHE A 211 7.97 18.85 -7.86
C PHE A 211 9.01 18.52 -8.93
N LEU A 212 9.12 17.26 -9.35
CA LEU A 212 10.03 16.91 -10.44
C LEU A 212 9.62 17.56 -11.77
N GLN A 213 8.31 17.63 -12.06
CA GLN A 213 7.81 18.35 -13.24
C GLN A 213 8.02 19.88 -13.12
N GLU A 214 7.75 20.44 -11.96
CA GLU A 214 7.99 21.87 -11.68
C GLU A 214 9.49 22.23 -11.72
N ALA A 215 10.39 21.28 -11.45
CA ALA A 215 11.83 21.42 -11.65
C ALA A 215 12.23 21.45 -13.16
N GLY A 216 11.26 21.25 -14.07
CA GLY A 216 11.46 21.29 -15.52
C GLY A 216 11.65 19.93 -16.17
N GLU A 217 11.41 18.81 -15.47
CA GLU A 217 11.44 17.49 -16.10
C GLU A 217 10.16 17.29 -16.95
N PRO A 218 10.27 16.88 -18.23
CA PRO A 218 9.13 16.82 -19.14
C PRO A 218 8.25 15.58 -18.93
N LEU A 219 7.65 15.44 -17.74
CA LEU A 219 6.81 14.30 -17.36
C LEU A 219 5.45 14.28 -18.05
N ARG A 220 4.98 15.44 -18.52
CA ARG A 220 3.65 15.61 -19.18
C ARG A 220 2.48 15.16 -18.28
N LEU A 221 2.62 15.36 -16.97
CA LEU A 221 1.56 15.11 -16.01
C LEU A 221 0.59 16.30 -16.01
N ARG A 222 -0.71 15.99 -15.89
CA ARG A 222 -1.76 17.00 -15.86
C ARG A 222 -2.24 17.15 -14.41
N TYR A 223 -1.71 18.18 -13.75
CA TYR A 223 -2.04 18.47 -12.37
C TYR A 223 -3.27 19.33 -12.24
N GLU A 224 -4.12 18.98 -11.29
CA GLU A 224 -5.33 19.70 -10.89
C GLU A 224 -5.35 19.86 -9.35
N ALA A 225 -6.14 20.81 -8.86
CA ALA A 225 -6.32 21.03 -7.44
C ALA A 225 -7.17 19.90 -6.81
N GLY A 226 -6.52 18.85 -6.34
CA GLY A 226 -7.18 17.71 -5.69
C GLY A 226 -7.41 17.93 -4.19
N HIS A 227 -8.12 16.98 -3.55
CA HIS A 227 -8.43 17.04 -2.12
C HIS A 227 -7.18 17.16 -1.24
N TYR A 228 -6.11 16.43 -1.59
CA TYR A 228 -4.82 16.40 -0.89
C TYR A 228 -3.74 17.26 -1.58
N GLY A 229 -4.12 18.34 -2.27
CA GLY A 229 -3.20 19.19 -3.03
C GLY A 229 -3.09 18.79 -4.51
N PRO A 230 -2.08 19.26 -5.26
CA PRO A 230 -1.94 18.97 -6.69
C PRO A 230 -1.92 17.46 -6.94
N TYR A 231 -2.76 17.02 -7.87
CA TYR A 231 -2.97 15.60 -8.21
C TYR A 231 -3.04 15.43 -9.73
N ALA A 232 -2.34 14.41 -10.25
CA ALA A 232 -2.34 14.08 -11.68
C ALA A 232 -2.89 12.66 -11.89
N THR A 233 -4.11 12.56 -12.40
CA THR A 233 -4.76 11.26 -12.68
C THR A 233 -3.97 10.40 -13.68
N ASN A 234 -3.27 11.04 -14.64
CA ASN A 234 -2.49 10.30 -15.61
C ASN A 234 -1.19 9.71 -15.06
N LEU A 235 -0.71 10.11 -13.88
CA LEU A 235 0.37 9.42 -13.17
C LEU A 235 -0.03 7.98 -12.78
N ASN A 236 -1.30 7.77 -12.45
CA ASN A 236 -1.81 6.45 -12.08
C ASN A 236 -1.59 5.40 -13.18
N LYS A 237 -1.73 5.81 -14.46
CA LYS A 237 -1.45 4.93 -15.61
C LYS A 237 0.03 4.56 -15.72
N VAL A 238 0.93 5.47 -15.34
CA VAL A 238 2.37 5.19 -15.29
C VAL A 238 2.68 4.18 -14.19
N LEU A 239 2.11 4.40 -12.99
CA LEU A 239 2.30 3.49 -11.84
C LEU A 239 1.74 2.09 -12.13
N GLN A 240 0.55 1.99 -12.71
CA GLN A 240 -0.02 0.71 -13.16
C GLN A 240 0.90 -0.03 -14.14
N ARG A 241 1.51 0.69 -15.07
CA ARG A 241 2.37 0.08 -16.09
C ARG A 241 3.69 -0.44 -15.55
N ILE A 242 4.22 0.17 -14.50
CA ILE A 242 5.48 -0.23 -13.86
C ILE A 242 5.27 -1.17 -12.66
N GLU A 243 4.03 -1.34 -12.23
CA GLU A 243 3.65 -2.27 -11.16
C GLU A 243 4.08 -3.70 -11.50
N GLY A 244 4.77 -4.34 -10.53
CA GLY A 244 5.29 -5.69 -10.64
C GLY A 244 6.50 -5.85 -11.56
N HIS A 245 7.02 -4.75 -12.10
CA HIS A 245 8.26 -4.72 -12.87
C HIS A 245 9.34 -3.90 -12.15
N PHE A 246 9.00 -2.71 -11.67
CA PHE A 246 9.91 -1.79 -10.98
C PHE A 246 9.41 -1.40 -9.60
N ILE A 247 8.10 -1.40 -9.40
CA ILE A 247 7.45 -1.11 -8.12
C ILE A 247 6.45 -2.22 -7.78
N ARG A 248 6.04 -2.26 -6.50
CA ARG A 248 4.97 -3.13 -6.00
C ARG A 248 4.13 -2.39 -4.97
N GLY A 249 2.88 -2.81 -4.81
CA GLY A 249 1.95 -2.26 -3.84
C GLY A 249 0.97 -1.27 -4.43
N TYR A 250 1.21 -0.73 -5.64
CA TYR A 250 0.25 0.01 -6.40
C TYR A 250 -0.71 -0.99 -7.05
N SER A 251 -1.90 -1.16 -6.50
CA SER A 251 -3.00 -1.90 -7.17
C SER A 251 -4.02 -0.88 -7.68
N ASP A 252 -5.10 -1.35 -8.28
CA ASP A 252 -6.20 -0.52 -8.79
C ASP A 252 -6.89 0.37 -7.73
N SER A 253 -6.34 0.46 -6.53
CA SER A 253 -6.81 1.33 -5.46
C SER A 253 -6.12 2.69 -5.55
N HIS A 254 -6.90 3.75 -5.68
CA HIS A 254 -6.43 5.14 -5.67
C HIS A 254 -6.39 5.75 -4.25
N LYS A 255 -6.26 4.92 -3.21
CA LYS A 255 -6.18 5.40 -1.83
C LYS A 255 -4.86 6.16 -1.60
N PRO A 256 -4.90 7.35 -1.00
CA PRO A 256 -3.72 8.19 -0.82
C PRO A 256 -2.67 7.58 0.13
N ASP A 257 -3.07 6.70 1.03
CA ASP A 257 -2.26 6.01 2.04
C ASP A 257 -1.69 4.66 1.58
N LEU A 258 -1.86 4.33 0.29
CA LEU A 258 -1.34 3.10 -0.29
C LEU A 258 0.19 3.12 -0.34
N GLU A 259 0.85 2.17 0.33
CA GLU A 259 2.31 2.04 0.31
C GLU A 259 2.79 1.37 -0.98
N ILE A 260 3.85 1.94 -1.54
CA ILE A 260 4.45 1.48 -2.80
C ILE A 260 5.95 1.22 -2.55
N ASP A 261 6.39 0.00 -2.80
CA ASP A 261 7.78 -0.43 -2.61
C ASP A 261 8.52 -0.57 -3.95
N LEU A 262 9.83 -0.45 -3.91
CA LEU A 262 10.69 -0.74 -5.05
C LEU A 262 10.92 -2.25 -5.19
N MET A 263 10.99 -2.72 -6.44
CA MET A 263 11.36 -4.11 -6.74
C MET A 263 12.88 -4.28 -6.68
N PRO A 264 13.38 -5.48 -6.29
CA PRO A 264 14.81 -5.77 -6.34
C PRO A 264 15.41 -5.49 -7.73
N GLY A 265 16.57 -4.83 -7.77
CA GLY A 265 17.27 -4.46 -9.00
C GLY A 265 16.72 -3.24 -9.73
N ALA A 266 15.54 -2.70 -9.35
CA ALA A 266 14.97 -1.51 -9.98
C ALA A 266 15.87 -0.28 -9.82
N VAL A 267 16.50 -0.14 -8.65
CA VAL A 267 17.41 0.98 -8.35
C VAL A 267 18.68 0.91 -9.19
N ASP A 268 19.27 -0.28 -9.32
CA ASP A 268 20.50 -0.45 -10.09
C ASP A 268 20.28 -0.17 -11.56
N GLU A 269 19.15 -0.64 -12.12
CA GLU A 269 18.76 -0.35 -13.49
C GLU A 269 18.47 1.15 -13.70
N ALA A 270 17.81 1.81 -12.75
CA ALA A 270 17.58 3.24 -12.80
C ALA A 270 18.88 4.06 -12.74
N ASN A 271 19.83 3.66 -11.89
CA ASN A 271 21.15 4.28 -11.78
C ASN A 271 21.93 4.15 -13.09
N ALA A 272 22.01 2.93 -13.64
CA ALA A 272 22.68 2.69 -14.92
C ALA A 272 22.05 3.51 -16.06
N PHE A 273 20.71 3.61 -16.08
CA PHE A 273 20.00 4.37 -17.09
C PHE A 273 20.22 5.90 -16.97
N LEU A 274 20.34 6.43 -15.75
CA LEU A 274 20.50 7.88 -15.49
C LEU A 274 21.96 8.35 -15.53
N SER A 275 22.93 7.46 -15.54
CA SER A 275 24.37 7.80 -15.46
C SER A 275 24.83 8.87 -16.49
N GLU A 276 24.23 8.88 -17.70
CA GLU A 276 24.54 9.80 -18.77
C GLU A 276 23.55 10.97 -18.88
N ARG A 277 22.64 11.14 -17.90
CA ARG A 277 21.53 12.13 -17.93
C ARG A 277 21.71 13.21 -16.87
N GLY A 278 22.83 13.92 -16.91
CA GLY A 278 23.20 14.91 -15.91
C GLY A 278 22.13 15.99 -15.64
N GLN A 279 21.43 16.46 -16.67
CA GLN A 279 20.37 17.47 -16.52
C GLN A 279 19.18 16.94 -15.69
N SER A 280 18.76 15.71 -15.92
CA SER A 280 17.68 15.08 -15.15
C SER A 280 18.12 14.81 -13.70
N LEU A 281 19.38 14.42 -13.49
CA LEU A 281 19.96 14.27 -12.14
C LEU A 281 20.02 15.61 -11.40
N SER A 282 20.39 16.71 -12.06
CA SER A 282 20.38 18.06 -11.44
C SER A 282 18.96 18.47 -11.01
N ARG A 283 17.94 18.15 -11.81
CA ARG A 283 16.53 18.40 -11.44
C ARG A 283 16.10 17.55 -10.24
N LEU A 284 16.52 16.28 -10.21
CA LEU A 284 16.27 15.39 -9.08
C LEU A 284 16.87 15.95 -7.79
N GLU A 285 18.14 16.40 -7.83
CA GLU A 285 18.81 17.00 -6.67
C GLU A 285 18.10 18.27 -6.19
N ARG A 286 17.68 19.13 -7.14
CA ARG A 286 16.90 20.33 -6.81
C ARG A 286 15.59 19.98 -6.05
N VAL A 287 14.91 18.89 -6.43
CA VAL A 287 13.73 18.39 -5.68
C VAL A 287 14.14 17.89 -4.30
N HIS A 288 15.22 17.10 -4.23
CA HIS A 288 15.73 16.58 -2.97
C HIS A 288 16.04 17.72 -1.96
N GLU A 289 16.74 18.74 -2.40
CA GLU A 289 17.03 19.92 -1.55
C GLU A 289 15.77 20.67 -1.09
N LEU A 290 14.77 20.79 -1.96
CA LEU A 290 13.51 21.46 -1.62
C LEU A 290 12.79 20.76 -0.48
N ILE A 291 12.64 19.42 -0.59
CA ILE A 291 11.80 18.65 0.32
C ILE A 291 12.45 18.31 1.65
N GLN A 292 13.75 18.62 1.85
CA GLN A 292 14.43 18.39 3.13
C GLN A 292 13.68 19.04 4.29
N GLY A 293 13.33 18.22 5.31
CA GLY A 293 12.52 18.64 6.45
C GLY A 293 11.01 18.61 6.22
N PHE A 294 10.56 18.29 5.00
CA PHE A 294 9.14 18.12 4.64
C PHE A 294 8.80 16.69 4.24
N GLN A 295 9.69 15.72 4.45
CA GLN A 295 9.54 14.33 4.00
C GLN A 295 8.57 13.52 4.88
N THR A 296 7.37 14.05 5.09
CA THR A 296 6.25 13.40 5.76
C THR A 296 4.99 13.60 4.90
N PRO A 297 3.95 12.75 5.02
CA PRO A 297 2.67 12.98 4.32
C PRO A 297 2.11 14.39 4.53
N TYR A 298 2.18 14.89 5.78
CA TYR A 298 1.78 16.24 6.13
C TYR A 298 2.65 17.30 5.44
N GLY A 299 3.98 17.17 5.55
CA GLY A 299 4.93 18.13 4.99
C GLY A 299 4.87 18.20 3.47
N MET A 300 4.78 17.05 2.80
CA MET A 300 4.68 16.99 1.33
C MET A 300 3.37 17.56 0.82
N GLU A 301 2.24 17.28 1.50
CA GLU A 301 0.95 17.88 1.16
C GLU A 301 0.97 19.39 1.39
N LEU A 302 1.52 19.86 2.51
CA LEU A 302 1.65 21.27 2.84
C LEU A 302 2.49 22.01 1.78
N LEU A 303 3.72 21.55 1.56
CA LEU A 303 4.68 22.20 0.65
C LEU A 303 4.12 22.30 -0.77
N SER A 304 3.54 21.20 -1.28
CA SER A 304 2.94 21.19 -2.63
C SER A 304 1.68 22.04 -2.74
N SER A 305 0.88 22.13 -1.67
CA SER A 305 -0.30 22.99 -1.68
C SER A 305 0.07 24.47 -1.66
N VAL A 306 1.08 24.86 -0.88
CA VAL A 306 1.58 26.24 -0.84
C VAL A 306 2.20 26.63 -2.18
N HIS A 307 3.02 25.74 -2.78
CA HIS A 307 3.56 25.98 -4.11
C HIS A 307 2.44 26.15 -5.15
N TRP A 308 1.43 25.30 -5.12
CA TRP A 308 0.30 25.35 -6.06
C TRP A 308 -0.42 26.70 -6.03
N VAL A 309 -0.79 27.20 -4.84
CA VAL A 309 -1.49 28.49 -4.73
C VAL A 309 -0.61 29.68 -5.10
N ALA A 310 0.71 29.55 -4.93
CA ALA A 310 1.65 30.59 -5.33
C ALA A 310 1.86 30.64 -6.85
N VAL A 311 1.86 29.49 -7.54
CA VAL A 311 2.16 29.43 -8.98
C VAL A 311 0.91 29.34 -9.85
N ASN A 312 -0.08 28.54 -9.44
CA ASN A 312 -1.29 28.22 -10.22
C ASN A 312 -2.56 28.89 -9.65
N GLY A 313 -2.49 29.55 -8.48
CA GLY A 313 -3.60 30.25 -7.86
C GLY A 313 -4.15 31.37 -8.73
N LYS A 314 -5.44 31.69 -8.59
CA LYS A 314 -6.11 32.81 -9.26
C LYS A 314 -6.86 33.67 -8.25
N PRO A 315 -6.27 34.76 -7.74
CA PRO A 315 -4.92 35.28 -8.04
C PRO A 315 -3.80 34.42 -7.47
N ARG A 316 -2.58 34.55 -7.99
CA ARG A 316 -1.37 33.91 -7.43
C ARG A 316 -1.04 34.48 -6.05
N SER A 317 -0.63 33.65 -5.14
CA SER A 317 -0.23 34.07 -3.80
C SER A 317 1.25 34.47 -3.77
N THR A 318 1.50 35.77 -3.69
CA THR A 318 2.87 36.35 -3.72
C THR A 318 3.45 36.58 -2.32
N THR A 319 2.67 36.36 -1.26
CA THR A 319 3.09 36.50 0.13
C THR A 319 2.63 35.30 0.94
N ALA A 320 3.26 35.04 2.09
CA ALA A 320 2.87 33.97 3.00
C ALA A 320 1.43 34.14 3.53
N ASP A 321 0.99 35.36 3.78
CA ASP A 321 -0.37 35.64 4.24
C ASP A 321 -1.40 35.35 3.14
N ALA A 322 -1.15 35.77 1.90
CA ALA A 322 -1.99 35.44 0.76
C ALA A 322 -2.04 33.92 0.52
N ALA A 323 -0.91 33.23 0.65
CA ALA A 323 -0.85 31.78 0.56
C ALA A 323 -1.65 31.10 1.68
N THR A 324 -1.62 31.64 2.90
CA THR A 324 -2.41 31.14 4.04
C THR A 324 -3.91 31.25 3.73
N VAL A 325 -4.37 32.40 3.26
CA VAL A 325 -5.78 32.60 2.88
C VAL A 325 -6.17 31.62 1.77
N ALA A 326 -5.36 31.50 0.72
CA ALA A 326 -5.64 30.63 -0.43
C ALA A 326 -5.66 29.12 -0.04
N VAL A 327 -4.71 28.67 0.77
CA VAL A 327 -4.67 27.28 1.26
C VAL A 327 -5.86 26.97 2.18
N HIS A 328 -6.23 27.88 3.07
CA HIS A 328 -7.39 27.70 3.95
C HIS A 328 -8.72 27.75 3.19
N SER A 329 -8.80 28.49 2.07
CA SER A 329 -9.97 28.51 1.21
C SER A 329 -10.10 27.28 0.29
N TRP A 330 -9.09 26.45 0.20
CA TRP A 330 -9.09 25.26 -0.66
C TRP A 330 -10.11 24.20 -0.22
N ASN A 331 -10.11 23.85 1.07
CA ASN A 331 -11.14 23.02 1.73
C ASN A 331 -11.00 23.09 3.25
N GLU A 332 -12.07 22.71 3.97
CA GLU A 332 -12.12 22.72 5.45
C GLU A 332 -11.04 21.84 6.10
N ARG A 333 -10.68 20.72 5.47
CA ARG A 333 -9.60 19.85 5.97
C ARG A 333 -8.27 20.59 5.99
N LYS A 334 -7.90 21.29 4.94
CA LYS A 334 -6.65 22.07 4.90
C LYS A 334 -6.67 23.21 5.90
N LYS A 335 -7.80 23.88 6.04
CA LYS A 335 -7.98 24.96 7.01
C LYS A 335 -7.78 24.47 8.45
N SER A 336 -8.34 23.31 8.80
CA SER A 336 -8.18 22.74 10.15
C SER A 336 -6.79 22.16 10.41
N MET A 337 -6.15 21.58 9.37
CA MET A 337 -4.91 20.84 9.50
C MET A 337 -3.67 21.74 9.38
N PHE A 338 -3.65 22.69 8.45
CA PHE A 338 -2.47 23.52 8.17
C PHE A 338 -2.49 24.81 8.97
N ARG A 339 -1.61 24.95 9.95
CA ARG A 339 -1.44 26.18 10.73
C ARG A 339 -0.75 27.25 9.88
N ALA A 340 -1.15 28.51 10.05
CA ALA A 340 -0.56 29.65 9.33
C ALA A 340 0.96 29.71 9.43
N GLN A 341 1.53 29.41 10.60
CA GLN A 341 2.97 29.36 10.80
C GLN A 341 3.65 28.30 9.92
N HIS A 342 3.05 27.10 9.75
CA HIS A 342 3.59 26.05 8.90
C HIS A 342 3.50 26.43 7.42
N ILE A 343 2.41 27.11 7.01
CA ILE A 343 2.27 27.66 5.65
C ILE A 343 3.36 28.69 5.38
N ALA A 344 3.61 29.61 6.33
CA ALA A 344 4.68 30.60 6.22
C ALA A 344 6.07 29.92 6.10
N THR A 345 6.35 28.90 6.89
CA THR A 345 7.60 28.12 6.80
C THR A 345 7.75 27.46 5.43
N ALA A 346 6.68 26.86 4.90
CA ALA A 346 6.70 26.24 3.57
C ALA A 346 6.89 27.31 2.46
N PHE A 347 6.23 28.44 2.56
CA PHE A 347 6.37 29.57 1.64
C PHE A 347 7.80 30.13 1.64
N GLN A 348 8.39 30.32 2.83
CA GLN A 348 9.77 30.74 2.98
C GLN A 348 10.74 29.76 2.32
N ARG A 349 10.59 28.43 2.56
CA ARG A 349 11.41 27.38 1.95
C ARG A 349 11.35 27.45 0.40
N LEU A 350 10.15 27.60 -0.14
CA LEU A 350 9.95 27.73 -1.59
C LEU A 350 10.64 28.99 -2.17
N THR A 351 10.60 30.09 -1.43
CA THR A 351 11.28 31.35 -1.80
C THR A 351 12.79 31.19 -1.74
N GLU A 352 13.33 30.68 -0.64
CA GLU A 352 14.78 30.46 -0.43
C GLU A 352 15.39 29.54 -1.49
N LYS A 353 14.65 28.51 -1.90
CA LYS A 353 15.10 27.55 -2.91
C LYS A 353 14.72 27.95 -4.35
N LEU A 354 14.24 29.18 -4.57
CA LEU A 354 13.89 29.74 -5.88
C LEU A 354 12.84 28.92 -6.65
N TRP A 355 11.75 28.53 -5.96
CA TRP A 355 10.64 27.78 -6.57
C TRP A 355 9.42 28.66 -6.87
N LEU A 356 9.40 29.92 -6.46
CA LEU A 356 8.30 30.87 -6.65
C LEU A 356 8.62 31.96 -7.69
N ALA A 357 9.55 31.70 -8.59
CA ALA A 357 9.94 32.66 -9.63
C ALA A 357 8.98 32.62 -10.83
#